data_9b475d3792659eb83759a1e3f37d0c71
#
_entry.id   9b475d3792659eb83759a1e3f37d0c71
#
_cell.length_a   1.000
_cell.length_b   1.000
_cell.length_c   1.000
_cell.angle_alpha   90.00
_cell.angle_beta   90.00
_cell.angle_gamma   90.00
#
_symmetry.space_group_name_H-M   'P 1'
#
loop_
_entity.id
_entity.type
_entity.pdbx_description
1 polymer ?
#
loop_
_entity_poly.entity_id
_entity_poly.type
_entity_poly.pdbx_seq_one_letter_code
_entity_poly.pdbx_strand_id
1 'polypeptide(L)'
;MWMLWLILFNITQRKLKEFIIIESPGGDVNVAVKLVKILRALFPKGFSVIVPSVAKSAATMLVLGADEIVVGPSSELGLIDPQIIVFTGNPQQPFAVISARFIVRFIENAKREISGNLNLVNVYYPLLQQLRPDLIEMAQEAIEMSKEYAKELLRQGLMKGASDDEINKIVDYLSGEGLPALHESPITYDKIKDLGMNVVYWDQGNPRWIKVLEYYFRVKAFFQINPNVTKIIETPNESMIQQVQFIQIPQQASQQPPPAASTKQ
;
A
#
# COMPACT_ATOMS: atom_id res chain seq x y z
N MET A 1 -7.94 -1.15 8.46
CA MET A 1 -9.11 -1.25 7.54
C MET A 1 -8.80 -0.45 6.30
N TRP A 2 -8.69 -1.10 5.14
CA TRP A 2 -8.10 -0.55 3.92
C TRP A 2 -9.17 0.08 3.04
N MET A 3 -9.09 1.39 2.79
CA MET A 3 -9.98 2.07 1.84
C MET A 3 -9.35 2.02 0.44
N LEU A 4 -9.98 1.32 -0.50
CA LEU A 4 -9.63 1.36 -1.91
C LEU A 4 -10.77 2.02 -2.68
N TRP A 5 -10.46 3.07 -3.45
CA TRP A 5 -11.38 3.66 -4.40
C TRP A 5 -10.83 3.44 -5.79
N LEU A 6 -11.60 2.79 -6.59
CA LEU A 6 -11.32 2.63 -8.00
C LEU A 6 -12.50 3.17 -8.78
N ILE A 7 -12.26 4.20 -9.57
CA ILE A 7 -13.27 4.79 -10.43
C ILE A 7 -12.82 4.66 -11.86
N LEU A 8 -13.62 3.96 -12.64
CA LEU A 8 -13.42 3.78 -14.06
C LEU A 8 -14.23 4.85 -14.81
N PHE A 9 -13.57 5.86 -15.36
CA PHE A 9 -14.20 6.78 -16.30
C PHE A 9 -14.14 6.21 -17.70
N ASN A 10 -15.28 5.68 -18.16
CA ASN A 10 -15.46 5.40 -19.59
C ASN A 10 -15.97 6.69 -20.25
N ILE A 11 -15.08 7.49 -20.80
CA ILE A 11 -15.47 8.58 -21.70
C ILE A 11 -15.76 7.90 -23.04
N THR A 12 -17.03 7.66 -23.31
CA THR A 12 -17.58 6.99 -24.51
C THR A 12 -17.28 7.70 -25.83
N GLN A 13 -16.04 8.03 -26.07
CA GLN A 13 -15.53 8.33 -27.42
C GLN A 13 -14.33 7.42 -27.68
N ARG A 14 -14.48 6.46 -28.54
CA ARG A 14 -13.51 5.42 -28.98
C ARG A 14 -12.09 5.90 -29.39
N LYS A 15 -11.73 7.15 -29.09
CA LYS A 15 -10.43 7.77 -29.44
C LYS A 15 -9.61 8.28 -28.26
N LEU A 16 -10.11 8.30 -27.03
CA LEU A 16 -9.40 8.83 -25.88
C LEU A 16 -8.85 7.71 -25.01
N LYS A 17 -7.70 7.97 -24.33
CA LYS A 17 -7.17 7.11 -23.26
C LYS A 17 -8.20 7.02 -22.14
N GLU A 18 -8.35 5.83 -21.56
CA GLU A 18 -9.19 5.63 -20.40
C GLU A 18 -8.48 6.15 -19.14
N PHE A 19 -9.22 6.84 -18.28
CA PHE A 19 -8.72 7.37 -17.02
C PHE A 19 -9.33 6.61 -15.85
N ILE A 20 -8.46 6.26 -14.89
CA ILE A 20 -8.85 5.61 -13.64
C ILE A 20 -8.43 6.54 -12.51
N ILE A 21 -9.37 6.96 -11.66
CA ILE A 21 -9.06 7.70 -10.45
C ILE A 21 -8.86 6.69 -9.32
N ILE A 22 -7.74 6.80 -8.61
CA ILE A 22 -7.41 5.95 -7.46
C ILE A 22 -7.08 6.78 -6.24
N GLU A 23 -7.67 6.39 -5.12
CA GLU A 23 -7.36 6.87 -3.78
C GLU A 23 -7.28 5.65 -2.86
N SER A 24 -6.10 5.35 -2.31
CA SER A 24 -5.95 4.18 -1.47
C SER A 24 -4.67 4.22 -0.64
N PRO A 25 -4.72 3.83 0.65
CA PRO A 25 -3.53 3.61 1.46
C PRO A 25 -2.78 2.31 1.11
N GLY A 26 -3.33 1.48 0.22
CA GLY A 26 -2.75 0.20 -0.17
C GLY A 26 -3.62 -1.00 0.18
N GLY A 27 -3.00 -2.16 0.33
CA GLY A 27 -3.66 -3.44 0.62
C GLY A 27 -2.84 -4.63 0.16
N ASP A 28 -3.50 -5.66 -0.39
CA ASP A 28 -2.86 -6.87 -0.90
C ASP A 28 -2.25 -6.60 -2.29
N VAL A 29 -0.94 -6.82 -2.41
CA VAL A 29 -0.19 -6.63 -3.66
C VAL A 29 -0.66 -7.58 -4.77
N ASN A 30 -1.05 -8.81 -4.44
CA ASN A 30 -1.55 -9.78 -5.44
C ASN A 30 -2.86 -9.30 -6.04
N VAL A 31 -3.71 -8.65 -5.23
CA VAL A 31 -4.94 -8.01 -5.72
C VAL A 31 -4.61 -6.87 -6.68
N ALA A 32 -3.64 -6.02 -6.35
CA ALA A 32 -3.22 -4.92 -7.21
C ALA A 32 -2.70 -5.42 -8.56
N VAL A 33 -1.80 -6.42 -8.57
CA VAL A 33 -1.28 -7.05 -9.79
C VAL A 33 -2.41 -7.67 -10.63
N LYS A 34 -3.34 -8.36 -9.98
CA LYS A 34 -4.52 -8.93 -10.65
C LYS A 34 -5.40 -7.86 -11.29
N LEU A 35 -5.62 -6.74 -10.58
CA LEU A 35 -6.38 -5.61 -11.09
C LEU A 35 -5.70 -5.00 -12.33
N VAL A 36 -4.39 -4.81 -12.32
CA VAL A 36 -3.66 -4.32 -13.50
C VAL A 36 -3.86 -5.27 -14.70
N LYS A 37 -3.77 -6.59 -14.50
CA LYS A 37 -4.02 -7.57 -15.57
C LYS A 37 -5.44 -7.46 -16.13
N ILE A 38 -6.44 -7.27 -15.26
CA ILE A 38 -7.83 -7.05 -15.68
C ILE A 38 -7.96 -5.74 -16.46
N LEU A 39 -7.39 -4.64 -15.95
CA LEU A 39 -7.45 -3.34 -16.63
C LEU A 39 -6.76 -3.37 -17.99
N ARG A 40 -5.61 -4.04 -18.11
CA ARG A 40 -4.93 -4.24 -19.40
C ARG A 40 -5.78 -5.04 -20.41
N ALA A 41 -6.53 -6.04 -19.94
CA ALA A 41 -7.46 -6.80 -20.77
C ALA A 41 -8.68 -5.97 -21.20
N LEU A 42 -9.21 -5.14 -20.30
CA LEU A 42 -10.35 -4.26 -20.59
C LEU A 42 -9.97 -3.08 -21.51
N PHE A 43 -8.75 -2.56 -21.34
CA PHE A 43 -8.25 -1.37 -22.03
C PHE A 43 -7.01 -1.70 -22.90
N PRO A 44 -7.17 -2.41 -24.02
CA PRO A 44 -6.04 -2.86 -24.85
C PRO A 44 -5.24 -1.71 -25.47
N LYS A 45 -5.80 -0.47 -25.52
CA LYS A 45 -5.10 0.74 -25.93
C LYS A 45 -4.33 1.42 -24.79
N GLY A 46 -4.40 0.85 -23.58
CA GLY A 46 -3.80 1.39 -22.36
C GLY A 46 -4.74 2.25 -21.54
N PHE A 47 -4.29 2.60 -20.35
CA PHE A 47 -5.02 3.44 -19.41
C PHE A 47 -4.08 4.37 -18.65
N SER A 48 -4.61 5.50 -18.21
CA SER A 48 -3.91 6.45 -17.34
C SER A 48 -4.54 6.43 -15.94
N VAL A 49 -3.71 6.61 -14.92
CA VAL A 49 -4.19 6.70 -13.54
C VAL A 49 -4.09 8.13 -13.03
N ILE A 50 -5.15 8.64 -12.42
CA ILE A 50 -5.18 9.93 -11.74
C ILE A 50 -5.17 9.66 -10.24
N VAL A 51 -4.22 10.28 -9.53
CA VAL A 51 -4.11 10.20 -8.07
C VAL A 51 -4.47 11.56 -7.48
N PRO A 52 -5.69 11.74 -6.93
CA PRO A 52 -6.10 13.03 -6.38
C PRO A 52 -5.39 13.37 -5.06
N SER A 53 -5.06 12.37 -4.25
CA SER A 53 -4.37 12.55 -2.98
C SER A 53 -3.35 11.43 -2.74
N VAL A 54 -3.75 10.21 -2.38
CA VAL A 54 -2.79 9.17 -2.04
C VAL A 54 -2.99 7.88 -2.84
N ALA A 55 -1.89 7.27 -3.28
CA ALA A 55 -1.85 5.90 -3.76
C ALA A 55 -0.60 5.23 -3.18
N LYS A 56 -0.73 4.52 -2.05
CA LYS A 56 0.41 3.98 -1.30
C LYS A 56 0.48 2.45 -1.37
N SER A 57 1.68 1.89 -1.17
CA SER A 57 1.90 0.43 -1.10
C SER A 57 1.33 -0.30 -2.32
N ALA A 58 0.40 -1.24 -2.14
CA ALA A 58 -0.25 -1.95 -3.23
C ALA A 58 -0.98 -1.03 -4.24
N ALA A 59 -1.44 0.17 -3.81
CA ALA A 59 -2.00 1.14 -4.75
C ALA A 59 -0.90 1.80 -5.61
N THR A 60 0.30 2.03 -5.07
CA THR A 60 1.46 2.39 -5.89
C THR A 60 1.71 1.32 -6.96
N MET A 61 1.69 0.04 -6.59
CA MET A 61 1.85 -1.07 -7.55
C MET A 61 0.84 -0.99 -8.70
N LEU A 62 -0.43 -0.70 -8.40
CA LEU A 62 -1.44 -0.53 -9.44
C LEU A 62 -1.09 0.63 -10.38
N VAL A 63 -0.62 1.76 -9.83
CA VAL A 63 -0.19 2.94 -10.59
C VAL A 63 0.99 2.59 -11.51
N LEU A 64 1.97 1.80 -11.06
CA LEU A 64 3.13 1.39 -11.89
C LEU A 64 2.70 0.67 -13.17
N GLY A 65 1.55 -0.04 -13.12
CA GLY A 65 0.99 -0.75 -14.25
C GLY A 65 0.22 0.12 -15.26
N ALA A 66 0.04 1.42 -15.03
CA ALA A 66 -0.58 2.36 -15.96
C ALA A 66 0.42 2.82 -17.04
N ASP A 67 -0.08 3.33 -18.17
CA ASP A 67 0.79 3.91 -19.22
C ASP A 67 1.21 5.34 -18.89
N GLU A 68 0.46 6.01 -18.03
CA GLU A 68 0.69 7.38 -17.62
C GLU A 68 0.05 7.61 -16.25
N ILE A 69 0.73 8.36 -15.41
CA ILE A 69 0.17 8.85 -14.15
C ILE A 69 -0.11 10.35 -14.24
N VAL A 70 -1.29 10.75 -13.77
CA VAL A 70 -1.66 12.17 -13.61
C VAL A 70 -1.67 12.49 -12.12
N VAL A 71 -0.92 13.50 -11.75
CA VAL A 71 -0.80 13.98 -10.37
C VAL A 71 -1.00 15.48 -10.29
N GLY A 72 -1.35 15.98 -9.13
CA GLY A 72 -1.46 17.42 -8.85
C GLY A 72 -0.78 17.79 -7.52
N PRO A 73 -1.04 18.99 -6.99
CA PRO A 73 -0.36 19.49 -5.79
C PRO A 73 -0.53 18.64 -4.53
N SER A 74 -1.64 17.90 -4.44
CA SER A 74 -1.98 17.06 -3.27
C SER A 74 -1.61 15.59 -3.46
N SER A 75 -1.06 15.22 -4.61
CA SER A 75 -0.83 13.82 -4.97
C SER A 75 0.46 13.28 -4.38
N GLU A 76 0.39 12.06 -3.87
CA GLU A 76 1.56 11.33 -3.44
C GLU A 76 1.43 9.82 -3.69
N LEU A 77 2.53 9.20 -4.04
CA LEU A 77 2.73 7.75 -3.98
C LEU A 77 3.42 7.38 -2.67
N GLY A 78 3.46 6.09 -2.36
CA GLY A 78 4.22 5.56 -1.23
C GLY A 78 5.19 4.48 -1.65
N LEU A 79 6.04 4.06 -0.70
CA LEU A 79 6.93 2.93 -0.87
C LEU A 79 6.12 1.63 -1.07
N ILE A 80 6.76 0.66 -1.71
CA ILE A 80 6.19 -0.67 -2.00
C ILE A 80 6.75 -1.76 -1.08
N ASP A 81 7.46 -1.36 0.00
CA ASP A 81 8.02 -2.31 0.95
C ASP A 81 6.91 -3.12 1.64
N PRO A 82 7.00 -4.45 1.65
CA PRO A 82 5.96 -5.29 2.24
C PRO A 82 5.85 -5.12 3.74
N GLN A 83 4.62 -5.19 4.24
CA GLN A 83 4.33 -5.21 5.67
C GLN A 83 3.90 -6.59 6.11
N ILE A 84 4.45 -7.06 7.23
CA ILE A 84 4.16 -8.36 7.83
C ILE A 84 3.39 -8.14 9.12
N ILE A 85 2.30 -8.88 9.27
CA ILE A 85 1.52 -8.90 10.50
C ILE A 85 2.11 -9.97 11.41
N VAL A 86 2.55 -9.57 12.59
CA VAL A 86 3.11 -10.48 13.60
C VAL A 86 2.22 -10.52 14.83
N PHE A 87 2.10 -11.70 15.45
CA PHE A 87 1.42 -11.85 16.73
C PHE A 87 2.38 -11.43 17.85
N THR A 88 1.93 -10.49 18.71
CA THR A 88 2.79 -9.90 19.75
C THR A 88 2.75 -10.68 21.08
N GLY A 89 1.74 -11.53 21.28
CA GLY A 89 1.47 -12.16 22.57
C GLY A 89 0.85 -11.22 23.62
N ASN A 90 0.70 -9.92 23.31
CA ASN A 90 0.05 -8.96 24.22
C ASN A 90 -1.46 -8.92 23.97
N PRO A 91 -2.32 -9.26 24.98
CA PRO A 91 -3.77 -9.27 24.81
C PRO A 91 -4.38 -7.90 24.44
N GLN A 92 -3.76 -6.79 24.86
CA GLN A 92 -4.23 -5.45 24.53
C GLN A 92 -3.87 -5.03 23.10
N GLN A 93 -2.79 -5.60 22.55
CA GLN A 93 -2.35 -5.34 21.19
C GLN A 93 -1.86 -6.66 20.56
N PRO A 94 -2.77 -7.56 20.20
CA PRO A 94 -2.41 -8.92 19.80
C PRO A 94 -1.61 -8.99 18.49
N PHE A 95 -1.68 -7.96 17.65
CA PHE A 95 -0.97 -7.89 16.38
C PHE A 95 -0.18 -6.60 16.25
N ALA A 96 1.00 -6.70 15.62
CA ALA A 96 1.79 -5.58 15.16
C ALA A 96 2.04 -5.70 13.65
N VAL A 97 2.14 -4.57 12.99
CA VAL A 97 2.51 -4.50 11.57
C VAL A 97 3.95 -4.02 11.50
N ILE A 98 4.81 -4.81 10.87
CA ILE A 98 6.26 -4.53 10.77
C ILE A 98 6.66 -4.56 9.30
N SER A 99 7.43 -3.57 8.85
CA SER A 99 8.02 -3.61 7.51
C SER A 99 9.02 -4.76 7.41
N ALA A 100 8.86 -5.60 6.38
CA ALA A 100 9.79 -6.70 6.06
C ALA A 100 11.24 -6.20 5.96
N ARG A 101 11.42 -5.01 5.37
CA ARG A 101 12.72 -4.36 5.24
C ARG A 101 13.40 -4.10 6.58
N PHE A 102 12.66 -3.74 7.63
CA PHE A 102 13.27 -3.51 8.95
C PHE A 102 13.77 -4.80 9.59
N ILE A 103 13.09 -5.92 9.37
CA ILE A 103 13.53 -7.24 9.83
C ILE A 103 14.86 -7.60 9.16
N VAL A 104 14.91 -7.55 7.83
CA VAL A 104 16.10 -7.89 7.05
C VAL A 104 17.25 -6.95 7.40
N ARG A 105 17.02 -5.63 7.42
CA ARG A 105 18.03 -4.63 7.76
C ARG A 105 18.60 -4.80 9.18
N PHE A 106 17.78 -5.19 10.14
CA PHE A 106 18.25 -5.48 11.50
C PHE A 106 19.26 -6.64 11.50
N ILE A 107 18.96 -7.72 10.77
CA ILE A 107 19.88 -8.87 10.64
C ILE A 107 21.19 -8.48 9.95
N GLU A 108 21.11 -7.73 8.86
CA GLU A 108 22.28 -7.27 8.11
C GLU A 108 23.17 -6.34 8.95
N ASN A 109 22.55 -5.42 9.70
CA ASN A 109 23.29 -4.56 10.63
C ASN A 109 23.97 -5.37 11.73
N ALA A 110 23.25 -6.33 12.33
CA ALA A 110 23.83 -7.21 13.35
C ALA A 110 25.04 -8.00 12.80
N LYS A 111 24.91 -8.60 11.61
CA LYS A 111 26.03 -9.30 10.95
C LYS A 111 27.22 -8.38 10.74
N ARG A 112 27.01 -7.17 10.21
CA ARG A 112 28.08 -6.20 9.93
C ARG A 112 28.79 -5.74 11.20
N GLU A 113 28.02 -5.37 12.22
CA GLU A 113 28.60 -4.84 13.47
C GLU A 113 29.32 -5.90 14.27
N ILE A 114 28.77 -7.13 14.37
CA ILE A 114 29.43 -8.25 15.03
C ILE A 114 30.73 -8.63 14.29
N SER A 115 30.73 -8.61 12.94
CA SER A 115 31.95 -8.89 12.17
C SER A 115 33.04 -7.84 12.41
N GLY A 116 32.68 -6.60 12.71
CA GLY A 116 33.60 -5.53 13.06
C GLY A 116 34.10 -5.60 14.52
N ASN A 117 33.23 -6.08 15.44
CA ASN A 117 33.54 -6.19 16.86
C ASN A 117 32.80 -7.36 17.49
N LEU A 118 33.51 -8.47 17.73
CA LEU A 118 32.91 -9.69 18.29
C LEU A 118 32.28 -9.51 19.69
N ASN A 119 32.69 -8.50 20.45
CA ASN A 119 32.09 -8.25 21.77
C ASN A 119 30.62 -7.85 21.67
N LEU A 120 30.18 -7.37 20.52
CA LEU A 120 28.77 -7.02 20.27
C LEU A 120 27.84 -8.25 20.17
N VAL A 121 28.39 -9.47 20.07
CA VAL A 121 27.59 -10.70 20.14
C VAL A 121 26.72 -10.70 21.40
N ASN A 122 27.27 -10.29 22.55
CA ASN A 122 26.53 -10.29 23.82
C ASN A 122 25.36 -9.29 23.82
N VAL A 123 25.41 -8.24 22.99
CA VAL A 123 24.35 -7.25 22.84
C VAL A 123 23.27 -7.77 21.85
N TYR A 124 23.71 -8.32 20.70
CA TYR A 124 22.79 -8.73 19.64
C TYR A 124 22.14 -10.09 19.92
N TYR A 125 22.81 -11.02 20.58
CA TYR A 125 22.32 -12.37 20.80
C TYR A 125 20.93 -12.43 21.44
N PRO A 126 20.63 -11.70 22.55
CA PRO A 126 19.29 -11.69 23.15
C PRO A 126 18.22 -11.10 22.23
N LEU A 127 18.60 -10.16 21.36
CA LEU A 127 17.66 -9.55 20.39
C LEU A 127 17.37 -10.50 19.23
N LEU A 128 18.41 -11.17 18.72
CA LEU A 128 18.27 -12.16 17.64
C LEU A 128 17.47 -13.39 18.07
N GLN A 129 17.55 -13.80 19.33
CA GLN A 129 16.73 -14.90 19.87
C GLN A 129 15.22 -14.61 19.87
N GLN A 130 14.81 -13.34 19.80
CA GLN A 130 13.41 -12.95 19.71
C GLN A 130 12.85 -13.05 18.29
N LEU A 131 13.72 -13.18 17.28
CA LEU A 131 13.32 -13.33 15.88
C LEU A 131 13.13 -14.81 15.54
N ARG A 132 12.01 -15.10 14.91
CA ARG A 132 11.71 -16.42 14.36
C ARG A 132 12.42 -16.56 12.99
N PRO A 133 13.13 -17.66 12.72
CA PRO A 133 13.78 -17.88 11.43
C PRO A 133 12.81 -17.82 10.25
N ASP A 134 11.61 -18.41 10.36
CA ASP A 134 10.59 -18.38 9.34
C ASP A 134 10.09 -16.95 9.03
N LEU A 135 10.08 -16.05 10.02
CA LEU A 135 9.74 -14.64 9.81
C LEU A 135 10.79 -13.91 8.96
N ILE A 136 12.06 -14.29 9.12
CA ILE A 136 13.16 -13.71 8.34
C ILE A 136 13.04 -14.14 6.87
N GLU A 137 12.84 -15.43 6.62
CA GLU A 137 12.62 -15.98 5.27
C GLU A 137 11.40 -15.34 4.62
N MET A 138 10.25 -15.29 5.31
CA MET A 138 9.05 -14.61 4.82
C MET A 138 9.31 -13.14 4.47
N ALA A 139 10.12 -12.43 5.26
CA ALA A 139 10.44 -11.02 4.99
C ALA A 139 11.26 -10.88 3.71
N GLN A 140 12.24 -11.74 3.49
CA GLN A 140 13.08 -11.74 2.29
C GLN A 140 12.26 -12.08 1.04
N GLU A 141 11.49 -13.16 1.07
CA GLU A 141 10.61 -13.57 -0.03
C GLU A 141 9.59 -12.48 -0.39
N ALA A 142 8.99 -11.84 0.62
CA ALA A 142 8.04 -10.77 0.38
C ALA A 142 8.67 -9.56 -0.31
N ILE A 143 9.91 -9.17 0.06
CA ILE A 143 10.65 -8.08 -0.57
C ILE A 143 10.98 -8.44 -2.03
N GLU A 144 11.51 -9.64 -2.27
CA GLU A 144 11.85 -10.09 -3.62
C GLU A 144 10.62 -10.14 -4.52
N MET A 145 9.52 -10.74 -4.05
CA MET A 145 8.26 -10.80 -4.79
C MET A 145 7.73 -9.39 -5.11
N SER A 146 7.78 -8.45 -4.15
CA SER A 146 7.34 -7.07 -4.36
C SER A 146 8.17 -6.39 -5.45
N LYS A 147 9.50 -6.57 -5.43
CA LYS A 147 10.41 -6.02 -6.45
C LYS A 147 10.13 -6.60 -7.84
N GLU A 148 9.96 -7.91 -7.95
CA GLU A 148 9.67 -8.54 -9.24
C GLU A 148 8.33 -8.09 -9.82
N TYR A 149 7.29 -7.99 -9.00
CA TYR A 149 6.02 -7.42 -9.44
C TYR A 149 6.16 -5.96 -9.91
N ALA A 150 6.89 -5.13 -9.17
CA ALA A 150 7.12 -3.75 -9.57
C ALA A 150 7.86 -3.64 -10.91
N LYS A 151 8.88 -4.48 -11.14
CA LYS A 151 9.59 -4.54 -12.42
C LYS A 151 8.65 -4.94 -13.57
N GLU A 152 7.86 -6.01 -13.37
CA GLU A 152 6.88 -6.45 -14.37
C GLU A 152 5.89 -5.33 -14.73
N LEU A 153 5.33 -4.67 -13.71
CA LEU A 153 4.34 -3.61 -13.88
C LEU A 153 4.94 -2.37 -14.59
N LEU A 154 6.13 -1.95 -14.20
CA LEU A 154 6.83 -0.82 -14.83
C LEU A 154 7.13 -1.10 -16.32
N ARG A 155 7.59 -2.31 -16.67
CA ARG A 155 7.85 -2.70 -18.05
C ARG A 155 6.60 -2.67 -18.92
N GLN A 156 5.45 -3.04 -18.36
CA GLN A 156 4.17 -3.02 -19.06
C GLN A 156 3.55 -1.61 -19.08
N GLY A 157 3.89 -0.77 -18.12
CA GLY A 157 3.24 0.50 -17.81
C GLY A 157 4.14 1.72 -17.95
N LEU A 158 4.35 2.42 -16.83
CA LEU A 158 4.99 3.75 -16.78
C LEU A 158 6.38 3.82 -17.40
N MET A 159 7.09 2.69 -17.48
CA MET A 159 8.46 2.61 -18.00
C MET A 159 8.55 1.70 -19.23
N LYS A 160 7.49 1.63 -20.01
CA LYS A 160 7.47 0.82 -21.24
C LYS A 160 8.58 1.25 -22.20
N GLY A 161 9.49 0.31 -22.50
CA GLY A 161 10.64 0.55 -23.38
C GLY A 161 11.90 1.07 -22.68
N ALA A 162 11.86 1.28 -21.36
CA ALA A 162 13.05 1.61 -20.57
C ALA A 162 13.98 0.40 -20.41
N SER A 163 15.26 0.68 -20.13
CA SER A 163 16.25 -0.34 -19.80
C SER A 163 16.01 -0.96 -18.43
N ASP A 164 16.56 -2.17 -18.23
CA ASP A 164 16.50 -2.85 -16.93
C ASP A 164 17.18 -2.04 -15.82
N ASP A 165 18.25 -1.30 -16.12
CA ASP A 165 18.94 -0.45 -15.15
C ASP A 165 18.07 0.71 -14.66
N GLU A 166 17.33 1.35 -15.57
CA GLU A 166 16.37 2.41 -15.22
C GLU A 166 15.25 1.86 -14.35
N ILE A 167 14.70 0.69 -14.71
CA ILE A 167 13.64 0.03 -13.95
C ILE A 167 14.15 -0.39 -12.56
N ASN A 168 15.34 -1.01 -12.46
CA ASN A 168 15.92 -1.41 -11.19
C ASN A 168 16.13 -0.21 -10.25
N LYS A 169 16.64 0.91 -10.77
CA LYS A 169 16.82 2.14 -10.00
C LYS A 169 15.50 2.65 -9.38
N ILE A 170 14.41 2.56 -10.13
CA ILE A 170 13.08 2.95 -9.62
C ILE A 170 12.61 1.96 -8.56
N VAL A 171 12.74 0.66 -8.81
CA VAL A 171 12.31 -0.40 -7.90
C VAL A 171 13.07 -0.34 -6.58
N ASP A 172 14.39 -0.15 -6.62
CA ASP A 172 15.22 0.00 -5.41
C ASP A 172 14.78 1.22 -4.59
N TYR A 173 14.53 2.35 -5.26
CA TYR A 173 14.00 3.53 -4.59
C TYR A 173 12.63 3.26 -3.94
N LEU A 174 11.68 2.70 -4.71
CA LEU A 174 10.33 2.41 -4.21
C LEU A 174 10.32 1.36 -3.11
N SER A 175 11.27 0.41 -3.12
CA SER A 175 11.48 -0.56 -2.04
C SER A 175 12.11 0.05 -0.79
N GLY A 176 12.53 1.33 -0.86
CA GLY A 176 13.18 2.05 0.24
C GLY A 176 14.62 1.65 0.50
N GLU A 177 15.32 1.07 -0.49
CA GLU A 177 16.73 0.73 -0.34
C GLU A 177 17.59 1.97 -0.18
N GLY A 178 18.50 1.91 0.79
CA GLY A 178 19.43 3.03 1.09
C GLY A 178 18.76 4.28 1.66
N LEU A 179 17.43 4.27 1.89
CA LEU A 179 16.71 5.42 2.39
C LEU A 179 16.37 5.27 3.89
N PRO A 180 16.55 6.34 4.70
CA PRO A 180 16.01 6.40 6.06
C PRO A 180 14.51 6.76 6.01
N ALA A 181 13.73 6.07 5.15
CA ALA A 181 12.33 6.37 4.91
C ALA A 181 11.42 5.40 5.65
N LEU A 182 10.29 5.89 6.14
CA LEU A 182 9.19 5.09 6.65
C LEU A 182 8.27 4.68 5.50
N HIS A 183 7.44 3.65 5.74
CA HIS A 183 6.48 3.15 4.76
C HIS A 183 5.53 4.25 4.22
N GLU A 184 5.14 5.18 5.08
CA GLU A 184 4.26 6.31 4.75
C GLU A 184 4.97 7.50 4.07
N SER A 185 6.30 7.43 3.86
CA SER A 185 7.04 8.53 3.25
C SER A 185 6.46 8.94 1.91
N PRO A 186 6.10 10.22 1.70
CA PRO A 186 5.48 10.67 0.46
C PRO A 186 6.46 10.70 -0.71
N ILE A 187 6.01 10.25 -1.87
CA ILE A 187 6.70 10.36 -3.15
C ILE A 187 5.89 11.29 -4.02
N THR A 188 6.30 12.55 -4.08
CA THR A 188 5.59 13.63 -4.78
C THR A 188 5.98 13.70 -6.26
N TYR A 189 5.31 14.58 -7.01
CA TYR A 189 5.53 14.79 -8.44
C TYR A 189 7.01 14.94 -8.82
N ASP A 190 7.75 15.79 -8.12
CA ASP A 190 9.16 16.04 -8.45
C ASP A 190 9.98 14.77 -8.43
N LYS A 191 9.76 13.94 -7.40
CA LYS A 191 10.47 12.67 -7.27
C LYS A 191 10.04 11.63 -8.31
N ILE A 192 8.75 11.57 -8.64
CA ILE A 192 8.23 10.70 -9.71
C ILE A 192 8.87 11.06 -11.05
N LYS A 193 8.96 12.36 -11.33
CA LYS A 193 9.60 12.90 -12.53
C LYS A 193 11.10 12.63 -12.57
N ASP A 194 11.82 12.87 -11.46
CA ASP A 194 13.27 12.61 -11.35
C ASP A 194 13.62 11.13 -11.55
N LEU A 195 12.71 10.23 -11.20
CA LEU A 195 12.83 8.80 -11.46
C LEU A 195 12.58 8.44 -12.94
N GLY A 196 12.15 9.39 -13.78
CA GLY A 196 11.90 9.16 -15.19
C GLY A 196 10.57 8.47 -15.51
N MET A 197 9.67 8.35 -14.56
CA MET A 197 8.36 7.75 -14.80
C MET A 197 7.48 8.67 -15.67
N ASN A 198 6.63 8.08 -16.51
CA ASN A 198 5.71 8.83 -17.37
C ASN A 198 4.62 9.52 -16.55
N VAL A 199 4.86 10.77 -16.15
CA VAL A 199 4.01 11.56 -15.25
C VAL A 199 3.58 12.88 -15.90
N VAL A 200 2.30 13.19 -15.75
CA VAL A 200 1.69 14.48 -16.14
C VAL A 200 1.28 15.22 -14.87
N TYR A 201 1.64 16.49 -14.81
CA TYR A 201 1.23 17.35 -13.70
C TYR A 201 0.06 18.25 -14.10
N TRP A 202 -1.03 18.17 -13.35
CA TRP A 202 -2.12 19.11 -13.45
C TRP A 202 -2.07 20.07 -12.26
N ASP A 203 -1.79 21.34 -12.54
CA ASP A 203 -1.77 22.39 -11.51
C ASP A 203 -3.17 22.69 -10.97
N GLN A 204 -3.21 23.49 -9.92
CA GLN A 204 -4.47 23.87 -9.24
C GLN A 204 -5.44 24.69 -10.13
N GLY A 205 -4.96 25.30 -11.21
CA GLY A 205 -5.77 26.03 -12.17
C GLY A 205 -6.31 25.16 -13.32
N ASN A 206 -5.87 23.92 -13.43
CA ASN A 206 -6.28 23.03 -14.50
C ASN A 206 -7.77 22.64 -14.35
N PRO A 207 -8.66 22.92 -15.33
CA PRO A 207 -10.08 22.66 -15.21
C PRO A 207 -10.41 21.17 -15.01
N ARG A 208 -9.58 20.25 -15.53
CA ARG A 208 -9.77 18.80 -15.33
C ARG A 208 -9.41 18.42 -13.90
N TRP A 209 -8.32 18.99 -13.35
CA TRP A 209 -7.93 18.77 -11.96
C TRP A 209 -9.00 19.24 -10.99
N ILE A 210 -9.58 20.41 -11.21
CA ILE A 210 -10.69 20.95 -10.40
C ILE A 210 -11.84 19.95 -10.37
N LYS A 211 -12.26 19.40 -11.52
CA LYS A 211 -13.33 18.38 -11.57
C LYS A 211 -12.97 17.09 -10.85
N VAL A 212 -11.72 16.64 -10.93
CA VAL A 212 -11.24 15.48 -10.18
C VAL A 212 -11.32 15.74 -8.68
N LEU A 213 -10.90 16.92 -8.22
CA LEU A 213 -10.96 17.29 -6.80
C LEU A 213 -12.42 17.45 -6.32
N GLU A 214 -13.31 18.05 -7.10
CA GLU A 214 -14.75 18.14 -6.75
C GLU A 214 -15.33 16.74 -6.53
N TYR A 215 -15.04 15.82 -7.45
CA TYR A 215 -15.47 14.43 -7.32
C TYR A 215 -14.84 13.77 -6.08
N TYR A 216 -13.53 13.88 -5.91
CA TYR A 216 -12.80 13.35 -4.79
C TYR A 216 -13.39 13.80 -3.44
N PHE A 217 -13.66 15.10 -3.27
CA PHE A 217 -14.25 15.61 -2.04
C PHE A 217 -15.67 15.13 -1.80
N ARG A 218 -16.48 14.95 -2.84
CA ARG A 218 -17.83 14.34 -2.71
C ARG A 218 -17.75 12.92 -2.18
N VAL A 219 -16.82 12.12 -2.71
CA VAL A 219 -16.63 10.74 -2.26
C VAL A 219 -16.04 10.70 -0.83
N LYS A 220 -15.11 11.61 -0.49
CA LYS A 220 -14.63 11.75 0.91
C LYS A 220 -15.77 12.08 1.87
N ALA A 221 -16.63 13.01 1.53
CA ALA A 221 -17.81 13.36 2.33
C ALA A 221 -18.76 12.16 2.48
N PHE A 222 -18.97 11.38 1.41
CA PHE A 222 -19.77 10.16 1.47
C PHE A 222 -19.21 9.14 2.48
N PHE A 223 -17.90 8.92 2.54
CA PHE A 223 -17.29 8.03 3.53
C PHE A 223 -17.42 8.58 4.96
N GLN A 224 -17.32 9.91 5.15
CA GLN A 224 -17.50 10.51 6.47
C GLN A 224 -18.92 10.29 7.01
N ILE A 225 -19.93 10.38 6.13
CA ILE A 225 -21.33 10.16 6.50
C ILE A 225 -21.65 8.66 6.67
N ASN A 226 -20.92 7.79 5.96
CA ASN A 226 -21.12 6.34 5.97
C ASN A 226 -19.88 5.60 6.49
N PRO A 227 -19.60 5.63 7.81
CA PRO A 227 -18.36 5.12 8.38
C PRO A 227 -18.18 3.60 8.21
N ASN A 228 -19.26 2.87 7.91
CA ASN A 228 -19.19 1.43 7.63
C ASN A 228 -18.76 1.11 6.20
N VAL A 229 -18.75 2.08 5.29
CA VAL A 229 -18.27 1.89 3.92
C VAL A 229 -16.75 1.83 3.92
N THR A 230 -16.20 0.81 3.29
CA THR A 230 -14.73 0.60 3.24
C THR A 230 -14.17 0.66 1.83
N LYS A 231 -15.03 0.48 0.83
CA LYS A 231 -14.62 0.50 -0.57
C LYS A 231 -15.74 0.97 -1.48
N ILE A 232 -15.38 1.75 -2.47
CA ILE A 232 -16.27 2.12 -3.58
C ILE A 232 -15.52 1.82 -4.88
N ILE A 233 -16.23 1.18 -5.83
CA ILE A 233 -15.78 1.02 -7.22
C ILE A 233 -16.91 1.55 -8.08
N GLU A 234 -16.63 2.55 -8.89
CA GLU A 234 -17.63 3.21 -9.73
C GLU A 234 -17.23 3.22 -11.20
N THR A 235 -18.25 3.10 -12.04
CA THR A 235 -18.21 3.43 -13.47
C THR A 235 -19.26 4.52 -13.73
N PRO A 236 -19.33 5.13 -14.90
CA PRO A 236 -20.40 6.09 -15.21
C PRO A 236 -21.82 5.56 -15.04
N ASN A 237 -22.01 4.24 -15.08
CA ASN A 237 -23.31 3.60 -15.08
C ASN A 237 -23.59 2.74 -13.84
N GLU A 238 -22.56 2.34 -13.10
CA GLU A 238 -22.67 1.38 -12.01
C GLU A 238 -21.77 1.75 -10.83
N SER A 239 -22.19 1.40 -9.63
CA SER A 239 -21.45 1.60 -8.40
C SER A 239 -21.51 0.34 -7.55
N MET A 240 -20.33 -0.11 -7.08
CA MET A 240 -20.20 -1.18 -6.09
C MET A 240 -19.67 -0.60 -4.79
N ILE A 241 -20.40 -0.84 -3.71
CA ILE A 241 -20.04 -0.35 -2.36
C ILE A 241 -19.83 -1.56 -1.45
N GLN A 242 -18.68 -1.63 -0.82
CA GLN A 242 -18.40 -2.62 0.22
C GLN A 242 -18.56 -1.99 1.59
N GLN A 243 -19.33 -2.66 2.45
CA GLN A 243 -19.55 -2.25 3.84
C GLN A 243 -19.06 -3.33 4.80
N VAL A 244 -18.64 -2.92 6.00
CA VAL A 244 -18.37 -3.81 7.14
C VAL A 244 -19.53 -3.69 8.13
N GLN A 245 -19.95 -4.82 8.70
CA GLN A 245 -20.88 -4.84 9.81
C GLN A 245 -20.10 -5.03 11.10
N PHE A 246 -20.27 -4.12 12.05
CA PHE A 246 -19.74 -4.30 13.41
C PHE A 246 -20.70 -5.21 14.18
N ILE A 247 -20.29 -6.45 14.40
CA ILE A 247 -21.01 -7.36 15.30
C ILE A 247 -20.58 -6.99 16.72
N GLN A 248 -21.47 -6.44 17.51
CA GLN A 248 -21.27 -6.32 18.95
C GLN A 248 -21.26 -7.73 19.53
N ILE A 249 -20.10 -8.23 19.93
CA ILE A 249 -20.01 -9.44 20.73
C ILE A 249 -20.54 -9.05 22.12
N PRO A 250 -21.64 -9.67 22.63
CA PRO A 250 -22.11 -9.40 23.97
C PRO A 250 -20.97 -9.69 24.95
N GLN A 251 -20.60 -8.69 25.76
CA GLN A 251 -19.71 -8.97 26.88
C GLN A 251 -20.41 -10.01 27.75
N GLN A 252 -19.84 -11.21 27.84
CA GLN A 252 -20.31 -12.19 28.81
C GLN A 252 -20.25 -11.52 30.18
N ALA A 253 -21.43 -11.38 30.78
CA ALA A 253 -21.55 -10.90 32.16
C ALA A 253 -20.56 -11.69 33.02
N SER A 254 -19.61 -10.99 33.63
CA SER A 254 -18.66 -11.55 34.57
C SER A 254 -19.47 -12.37 35.57
N GLN A 255 -19.30 -13.68 35.52
CA GLN A 255 -19.91 -14.57 36.51
C GLN A 255 -19.43 -14.09 37.88
N GLN A 256 -20.37 -13.54 38.67
CA GLN A 256 -20.13 -13.32 40.09
C GLN A 256 -19.72 -14.66 40.71
N PRO A 257 -18.66 -14.67 41.52
CA PRO A 257 -18.30 -15.86 42.25
C PRO A 257 -19.50 -16.31 43.11
N PRO A 258 -19.76 -17.60 43.23
CA PRO A 258 -20.86 -18.10 44.07
C PRO A 258 -20.71 -17.60 45.51
N PRO A 259 -21.82 -17.24 46.18
CA PRO A 259 -21.76 -16.76 47.55
C PRO A 259 -21.16 -17.85 48.48
N ALA A 260 -20.22 -17.43 49.31
CA ALA A 260 -19.53 -18.28 50.24
C ALA A 260 -20.57 -19.02 51.14
N ALA A 261 -20.46 -20.34 51.21
CA ALA A 261 -21.28 -21.16 52.06
C ALA A 261 -21.08 -20.76 53.52
N SER A 262 -22.14 -20.28 54.18
CA SER A 262 -22.13 -20.00 55.60
C SER A 262 -22.09 -21.31 56.37
N THR A 263 -20.96 -21.64 56.96
CA THR A 263 -20.83 -22.70 57.98
C THR A 263 -21.56 -22.24 59.22
N LYS A 264 -22.71 -22.84 59.50
CA LYS A 264 -23.35 -22.76 60.85
C LYS A 264 -22.64 -23.76 61.72
N GLN A 265 -22.15 -23.27 62.87
CA GLN A 265 -21.81 -24.07 64.04
C GLN A 265 -23.08 -24.63 64.69
#